data_6980695352bca2f08798f02cfbe565f7
#
_entry.id   6980695352bca2f08798f02cfbe565f7
#
_cell.length_a   1.000
_cell.length_b   1.000
_cell.length_c   1.000
_cell.angle_alpha   90.00
_cell.angle_beta   90.00
_cell.angle_gamma   90.00
#
_symmetry.space_group_name_H-M   'P 1'
#
loop_
_entity.id
_entity.type
_entity.pdbx_description
1 polymer ?
#
loop_
_entity_poly.entity_id
_entity_poly.type
_entity_poly.pdbx_seq_one_letter_code
_entity_poly.pdbx_strand_id
1 'polypeptide(L)'
;MRSSARISIHQMTALMEKMPSYGDYRSDEQAAEAERTFRRALGVMLKECGDHLLNVADQRSQALNAEEEGKVDALIDRIGMIFRRLDREGDVCLVGNCDNTIHELEEIDLRLILVIEKATEMVRNLESGTQTNHWFQTEAERLSRDLSSFSEMTEERNYLLGLGWESEFSWPGRESL
;
A
#
# COMPACT_ATOMS: atom_id res chain seq x y z
N MET A 1 18.52 -11.81 -18.00
CA MET A 1 17.29 -11.67 -18.82
C MET A 1 16.19 -11.16 -17.89
N ARG A 2 15.72 -9.92 -18.06
CA ARG A 2 14.63 -9.38 -17.23
C ARG A 2 13.32 -9.98 -17.75
N SER A 3 12.73 -10.93 -17.00
CA SER A 3 11.37 -11.38 -17.23
C SER A 3 10.44 -10.24 -16.81
N SER A 4 10.03 -9.42 -17.75
CA SER A 4 8.94 -8.49 -17.56
C SER A 4 7.68 -9.35 -17.51
N ALA A 5 7.16 -9.60 -16.31
CA ALA A 5 5.88 -10.29 -16.15
C ALA A 5 4.82 -9.45 -16.90
N ARG A 6 4.36 -9.96 -18.03
CA ARG A 6 3.25 -9.36 -18.78
C ARG A 6 1.99 -9.63 -17.97
N ILE A 7 1.43 -8.59 -17.37
CA ILE A 7 0.11 -8.64 -16.73
C ILE A 7 -0.88 -9.09 -17.83
N SER A 8 -1.64 -10.14 -17.53
CA SER A 8 -2.66 -10.64 -18.46
C SER A 8 -3.82 -9.64 -18.56
N ILE A 9 -4.57 -9.65 -19.68
CA ILE A 9 -5.73 -8.79 -19.84
C ILE A 9 -6.75 -8.99 -18.72
N HIS A 10 -6.96 -10.22 -18.26
CA HIS A 10 -7.85 -10.52 -17.12
C HIS A 10 -7.37 -9.91 -15.80
N GLN A 11 -6.07 -9.95 -15.55
CA GLN A 11 -5.49 -9.31 -14.36
C GLN A 11 -5.64 -7.79 -14.43
N MET A 12 -5.41 -7.19 -15.59
CA MET A 12 -5.60 -5.76 -15.78
C MET A 12 -7.06 -5.34 -15.56
N THR A 13 -8.02 -6.09 -16.10
CA THR A 13 -9.45 -5.82 -15.90
C THR A 13 -9.83 -5.91 -14.43
N ALA A 14 -9.41 -6.97 -13.74
CA ALA A 14 -9.66 -7.13 -12.29
C ALA A 14 -9.03 -6.02 -11.43
N LEU A 15 -7.88 -5.48 -11.86
CA LEU A 15 -7.24 -4.33 -11.19
C LEU A 15 -8.02 -3.04 -11.43
N MET A 16 -8.49 -2.82 -12.66
CA MET A 16 -9.27 -1.62 -12.99
C MET A 16 -10.63 -1.58 -12.27
N GLU A 17 -11.23 -2.74 -11.96
CA GLU A 17 -12.46 -2.83 -11.17
C GLU A 17 -12.29 -2.34 -9.72
N LYS A 18 -11.05 -2.29 -9.22
CA LYS A 18 -10.72 -1.79 -7.88
C LYS A 18 -10.50 -0.27 -7.87
N MET A 19 -10.34 0.34 -9.04
CA MET A 19 -10.11 1.79 -9.17
C MET A 19 -11.39 2.56 -8.86
N PRO A 20 -11.29 3.76 -8.26
CA PRO A 20 -12.45 4.60 -8.01
C PRO A 20 -13.03 5.16 -9.32
N SER A 21 -14.28 5.61 -9.27
CA SER A 21 -14.85 6.44 -10.33
C SER A 21 -14.33 7.87 -10.19
N TYR A 22 -13.35 8.24 -11.01
CA TYR A 22 -12.70 9.56 -10.87
C TYR A 22 -13.62 10.74 -11.19
N GLY A 23 -14.72 10.50 -11.92
CA GLY A 23 -15.78 11.49 -12.09
C GLY A 23 -16.42 11.94 -10.78
N ASP A 24 -16.48 11.05 -9.80
CA ASP A 24 -17.08 11.31 -8.49
C ASP A 24 -16.26 12.31 -7.65
N TYR A 25 -14.94 12.41 -7.89
CA TYR A 25 -14.07 13.39 -7.21
C TYR A 25 -14.33 14.86 -7.61
N ARG A 26 -15.19 15.10 -8.59
CA ARG A 26 -15.63 16.45 -8.98
C ARG A 26 -16.74 17.02 -8.09
N SER A 27 -17.33 16.18 -7.23
CA SER A 27 -18.38 16.51 -6.28
C SER A 27 -17.94 16.13 -4.87
N ASP A 28 -17.91 17.07 -3.95
CA ASP A 28 -17.42 16.85 -2.58
C ASP A 28 -18.12 15.68 -1.88
N GLU A 29 -19.43 15.55 -2.08
CA GLU A 29 -20.22 14.48 -1.46
C GLU A 29 -19.88 13.10 -2.05
N GLN A 30 -19.72 13.00 -3.37
CA GLN A 30 -19.39 11.75 -4.05
C GLN A 30 -17.90 11.38 -3.85
N ALA A 31 -17.02 12.38 -3.79
CA ALA A 31 -15.59 12.19 -3.55
C ALA A 31 -15.32 11.48 -2.21
N ALA A 32 -16.02 11.86 -1.15
CA ALA A 32 -15.88 11.26 0.17
C ALA A 32 -16.25 9.76 0.17
N GLU A 33 -17.30 9.37 -0.56
CA GLU A 33 -17.71 7.96 -0.66
C GLU A 33 -16.80 7.16 -1.59
N ALA A 34 -16.39 7.71 -2.73
CA ALA A 34 -15.42 7.10 -3.64
C ALA A 34 -14.10 6.83 -2.91
N GLU A 35 -13.63 7.82 -2.15
CA GLU A 35 -12.42 7.73 -1.36
C GLU A 35 -12.51 6.65 -0.28
N ARG A 36 -13.58 6.64 0.50
CA ARG A 36 -13.81 5.61 1.53
C ARG A 36 -13.81 4.22 0.94
N THR A 37 -14.46 4.04 -0.21
CA THR A 37 -14.55 2.75 -0.92
C THR A 37 -13.18 2.30 -1.39
N PHE A 38 -12.40 3.18 -2.00
CA PHE A 38 -11.06 2.86 -2.49
C PHE A 38 -10.08 2.55 -1.35
N ARG A 39 -10.06 3.33 -0.27
CA ARG A 39 -9.24 3.06 0.92
C ARG A 39 -9.57 1.71 1.54
N ARG A 40 -10.85 1.37 1.60
CA ARG A 40 -11.28 0.04 2.10
C ARG A 40 -10.74 -1.07 1.19
N ALA A 41 -10.78 -0.91 -0.12
CA ALA A 41 -10.24 -1.88 -1.06
C ALA A 41 -8.72 -2.06 -0.89
N LEU A 42 -7.95 -0.97 -0.79
CA LEU A 42 -6.52 -1.03 -0.49
C LEU A 42 -6.24 -1.67 0.87
N GLY A 43 -7.04 -1.36 1.88
CA GLY A 43 -6.92 -1.94 3.22
C GLY A 43 -7.12 -3.46 3.20
N VAL A 44 -8.10 -3.96 2.44
CA VAL A 44 -8.32 -5.42 2.28
C VAL A 44 -7.11 -6.08 1.62
N MET A 45 -6.53 -5.48 0.58
CA MET A 45 -5.35 -6.01 -0.10
C MET A 45 -4.11 -6.03 0.81
N LEU A 46 -3.90 -4.95 1.57
CA LEU A 46 -2.82 -4.88 2.57
C LEU A 46 -3.00 -5.90 3.67
N LYS A 47 -4.23 -6.08 4.15
CA LYS A 47 -4.55 -7.09 5.16
C LYS A 47 -4.20 -8.48 4.67
N GLU A 48 -4.56 -8.82 3.43
CA GLU A 48 -4.22 -10.11 2.84
C GLU A 48 -2.70 -10.35 2.82
N CYS A 49 -1.92 -9.34 2.42
CA CYS A 49 -0.46 -9.41 2.46
C CYS A 49 0.06 -9.62 3.90
N GLY A 50 -0.50 -8.89 4.87
CA GLY A 50 -0.15 -9.01 6.29
C GLY A 50 -0.51 -10.37 6.88
N ASP A 51 -1.67 -10.91 6.55
CA ASP A 51 -2.13 -12.23 7.01
C ASP A 51 -1.18 -13.35 6.53
N HIS A 52 -0.70 -13.29 5.28
CA HIS A 52 0.33 -14.22 4.79
C HIS A 52 1.65 -14.11 5.54
N LEU A 53 2.10 -12.89 5.89
CA LEU A 53 3.31 -12.70 6.71
C LEU A 53 3.13 -13.26 8.13
N LEU A 54 1.97 -13.03 8.75
CA LEU A 54 1.65 -13.59 10.06
C LEU A 54 1.62 -15.12 10.02
N ASN A 55 1.04 -15.72 8.96
CA ASN A 55 1.06 -17.17 8.77
C ASN A 55 2.50 -17.70 8.66
N VAL A 56 3.40 -16.99 7.99
CA VAL A 56 4.83 -17.35 7.93
C VAL A 56 5.45 -17.32 9.32
N ALA A 57 5.22 -16.25 10.08
CA ALA A 57 5.71 -16.12 11.44
C ALA A 57 5.24 -17.27 12.34
N ASP A 58 3.95 -17.60 12.29
CA ASP A 58 3.34 -18.64 13.11
C ASP A 58 3.79 -20.05 12.72
N GLN A 59 3.75 -20.36 11.43
CA GLN A 59 4.02 -21.73 10.93
C GLN A 59 5.51 -22.08 10.91
N ARG A 60 6.39 -21.08 10.86
CA ARG A 60 7.83 -21.26 10.72
C ARG A 60 8.67 -20.71 11.86
N SER A 61 8.05 -20.33 12.98
CA SER A 61 8.74 -19.78 14.15
C SER A 61 9.91 -20.65 14.62
N GLN A 62 9.85 -21.97 14.45
CA GLN A 62 10.93 -22.90 14.80
C GLN A 62 11.98 -23.11 13.70
N ALA A 63 11.69 -22.69 12.47
CA ALA A 63 12.54 -22.89 11.30
C ALA A 63 13.29 -21.62 10.87
N LEU A 64 12.79 -20.44 11.27
CA LEU A 64 13.43 -19.16 11.02
C LEU A 64 14.52 -18.91 12.06
N ASN A 65 15.62 -18.32 11.61
CA ASN A 65 16.63 -17.77 12.53
C ASN A 65 16.22 -16.37 13.00
N ALA A 66 16.89 -15.84 14.04
CA ALA A 66 16.53 -14.55 14.64
C ALA A 66 16.59 -13.36 13.64
N GLU A 67 17.46 -13.41 12.63
CA GLU A 67 17.54 -12.37 11.60
C GLU A 67 16.32 -12.42 10.66
N GLU A 68 15.91 -13.62 10.28
CA GLU A 68 14.74 -13.85 9.42
C GLU A 68 13.44 -13.48 10.13
N GLU A 69 13.29 -13.85 11.40
CA GLU A 69 12.18 -13.41 12.26
C GLU A 69 12.10 -11.88 12.34
N GLY A 70 13.23 -11.22 12.61
CA GLY A 70 13.30 -9.77 12.66
C GLY A 70 12.91 -9.09 11.33
N LYS A 71 13.23 -9.71 10.19
CA LYS A 71 12.79 -9.21 8.87
C LYS A 71 11.28 -9.33 8.67
N VAL A 72 10.69 -10.44 9.09
CA VAL A 72 9.22 -10.66 9.02
C VAL A 72 8.51 -9.65 9.91
N ASP A 73 8.95 -9.49 11.16
CA ASP A 73 8.37 -8.54 12.10
C ASP A 73 8.44 -7.10 11.58
N ALA A 74 9.57 -6.70 11.01
CA ALA A 74 9.73 -5.37 10.42
C ALA A 74 8.79 -5.13 9.23
N LEU A 75 8.50 -6.15 8.43
CA LEU A 75 7.54 -6.06 7.32
C LEU A 75 6.10 -5.96 7.84
N ILE A 76 5.74 -6.72 8.87
CA ILE A 76 4.43 -6.64 9.54
C ILE A 76 4.21 -5.25 10.14
N ASP A 77 5.19 -4.71 10.87
CA ASP A 77 5.14 -3.37 11.44
C ASP A 77 4.95 -2.30 10.36
N ARG A 78 5.64 -2.46 9.22
CA ARG A 78 5.50 -1.53 8.10
C ARG A 78 4.12 -1.54 7.50
N ILE A 79 3.51 -2.72 7.32
CA ILE A 79 2.12 -2.83 6.89
C ILE A 79 1.19 -2.15 7.89
N GLY A 80 1.41 -2.34 9.18
CA GLY A 80 0.66 -1.64 10.24
C GLY A 80 0.76 -0.12 10.17
N MET A 81 1.94 0.42 9.82
CA MET A 81 2.11 1.87 9.61
C MET A 81 1.33 2.36 8.38
N ILE A 82 1.33 1.59 7.28
CA ILE A 82 0.58 1.94 6.07
C ILE A 82 -0.93 1.96 6.36
N PHE A 83 -1.44 1.01 7.13
CA PHE A 83 -2.86 1.01 7.55
C PHE A 83 -3.25 2.32 8.23
N ARG A 84 -2.43 2.82 9.15
CA ARG A 84 -2.69 4.11 9.82
C ARG A 84 -2.73 5.29 8.86
N ARG A 85 -1.93 5.26 7.80
CA ARG A 85 -1.95 6.29 6.75
C ARG A 85 -3.18 6.21 5.86
N LEU A 86 -3.63 4.99 5.56
CA LEU A 86 -4.89 4.77 4.83
C LEU A 86 -6.12 5.18 5.64
N ASP A 87 -6.07 5.06 6.96
CA ASP A 87 -7.18 5.39 7.87
C ASP A 87 -7.28 6.89 8.20
N ARG A 88 -6.65 7.75 7.40
CA ARG A 88 -6.71 9.20 7.58
C ARG A 88 -8.10 9.72 7.24
N GLU A 89 -8.74 10.35 8.21
CA GLU A 89 -10.04 10.99 8.06
C GLU A 89 -9.87 12.45 7.70
N GLY A 90 -10.85 13.01 6.99
CA GLY A 90 -10.94 14.42 6.63
C GLY A 90 -11.86 14.66 5.44
N ASP A 91 -12.18 15.92 5.23
CA ASP A 91 -12.95 16.34 4.06
C ASP A 91 -12.05 16.30 2.82
N VAL A 92 -12.51 15.62 1.78
CA VAL A 92 -11.81 15.53 0.51
C VAL A 92 -11.99 16.84 -0.25
N CYS A 93 -10.88 17.53 -0.52
CA CYS A 93 -10.84 18.74 -1.33
C CYS A 93 -9.59 18.70 -2.22
N LEU A 94 -9.76 18.44 -3.51
CA LEU A 94 -8.64 18.32 -4.45
C LEU A 94 -7.75 19.56 -4.44
N VAL A 95 -6.45 19.33 -4.35
CA VAL A 95 -5.44 20.41 -4.39
C VAL A 95 -5.12 20.78 -5.83
N GLY A 96 -5.14 22.07 -6.16
CA GLY A 96 -4.74 22.57 -7.47
C GLY A 96 -5.82 22.46 -8.55
N ASN A 97 -5.39 22.19 -9.80
CA ASN A 97 -6.32 22.03 -10.92
C ASN A 97 -6.97 20.65 -10.88
N CYS A 98 -8.30 20.62 -10.82
CA CYS A 98 -9.08 19.40 -10.65
C CYS A 98 -8.74 18.30 -11.69
N ASP A 99 -8.64 18.64 -12.98
CA ASP A 99 -8.37 17.65 -14.02
C ASP A 99 -6.95 17.06 -13.91
N ASN A 100 -5.96 17.90 -13.61
CA ASN A 100 -4.59 17.45 -13.42
C ASN A 100 -4.47 16.56 -12.18
N THR A 101 -5.08 17.00 -11.07
CA THR A 101 -5.04 16.25 -9.81
C THR A 101 -5.74 14.89 -9.93
N ILE A 102 -6.86 14.82 -10.65
CA ILE A 102 -7.54 13.55 -10.94
C ILE A 102 -6.62 12.63 -11.75
N HIS A 103 -5.93 13.15 -12.75
CA HIS A 103 -5.00 12.33 -13.55
C HIS A 103 -3.82 11.80 -12.70
N GLU A 104 -3.26 12.63 -11.82
CA GLU A 104 -2.22 12.22 -10.89
C GLU A 104 -2.72 11.15 -9.90
N LEU A 105 -3.95 11.30 -9.37
CA LEU A 105 -4.59 10.30 -8.51
C LEU A 105 -4.75 8.97 -9.24
N GLU A 106 -5.20 8.98 -10.50
CA GLU A 106 -5.37 7.77 -11.31
C GLU A 106 -4.04 7.02 -11.47
N GLU A 107 -2.96 7.73 -11.75
CA GLU A 107 -1.63 7.13 -11.88
C GLU A 107 -1.13 6.55 -10.55
N ILE A 108 -1.30 7.26 -9.44
CA ILE A 108 -0.90 6.81 -8.11
C ILE A 108 -1.71 5.59 -7.70
N ASP A 109 -3.02 5.62 -7.87
CA ASP A 109 -3.92 4.54 -7.48
C ASP A 109 -3.62 3.24 -8.23
N LEU A 110 -3.35 3.33 -9.53
CA LEU A 110 -2.91 2.18 -10.30
C LEU A 110 -1.59 1.60 -9.78
N ARG A 111 -0.62 2.46 -9.46
CA ARG A 111 0.67 2.02 -8.89
C ARG A 111 0.49 1.37 -7.53
N LEU A 112 -0.35 1.93 -6.65
CA LEU A 112 -0.66 1.36 -5.34
C LEU A 112 -1.20 -0.06 -5.46
N ILE A 113 -2.18 -0.28 -6.33
CA ILE A 113 -2.76 -1.61 -6.58
C ILE A 113 -1.69 -2.58 -7.09
N LEU A 114 -0.90 -2.17 -8.09
CA LEU A 114 0.14 -3.03 -8.66
C LEU A 114 1.23 -3.41 -7.65
N VAL A 115 1.64 -2.48 -6.80
CA VAL A 115 2.65 -2.72 -5.77
C VAL A 115 2.14 -3.71 -4.73
N ILE A 116 0.91 -3.55 -4.23
CA ILE A 116 0.38 -4.44 -3.21
C ILE A 116 0.04 -5.84 -3.74
N GLU A 117 -0.43 -5.96 -4.97
CA GLU A 117 -0.64 -7.25 -5.62
C GLU A 117 0.67 -8.04 -5.74
N LYS A 118 1.72 -7.37 -6.21
CA LYS A 118 3.06 -7.95 -6.31
C LYS A 118 3.63 -8.32 -4.93
N ALA A 119 3.45 -7.45 -3.92
CA ALA A 119 3.86 -7.71 -2.55
C ALA A 119 3.18 -8.98 -2.00
N THR A 120 1.88 -9.12 -2.19
CA THR A 120 1.12 -10.29 -1.77
C THR A 120 1.61 -11.56 -2.44
N GLU A 121 1.90 -11.53 -3.75
CA GLU A 121 2.47 -12.67 -4.46
C GLU A 121 3.85 -13.08 -3.90
N MET A 122 4.71 -12.09 -3.60
CA MET A 122 6.03 -12.36 -3.01
C MET A 122 5.90 -13.05 -1.63
N VAL A 123 4.95 -12.65 -0.81
CA VAL A 123 4.72 -13.24 0.52
C VAL A 123 4.09 -14.62 0.41
N ARG A 124 3.16 -14.84 -0.52
CA ARG A 124 2.61 -16.17 -0.80
C ARG A 124 3.69 -17.18 -1.23
N ASN A 125 4.67 -16.72 -2.02
CA ASN A 125 5.82 -17.54 -2.41
C ASN A 125 6.67 -17.94 -1.20
N LEU A 126 6.85 -17.03 -0.23
CA LEU A 126 7.51 -17.35 1.05
C LEU A 126 6.68 -18.37 1.85
N GLU A 127 5.38 -18.14 2.02
CA GLU A 127 4.48 -19.02 2.77
C GLU A 127 4.48 -20.44 2.19
N SER A 128 4.48 -20.59 0.87
CA SER A 128 4.54 -21.88 0.19
C SER A 128 5.85 -22.66 0.42
N GLY A 129 6.87 -22.03 0.97
CA GLY A 129 8.15 -22.65 1.31
C GLY A 129 9.13 -22.80 0.15
N THR A 130 8.82 -22.23 -0.98
CA THR A 130 9.70 -22.29 -2.15
C THR A 130 10.88 -21.33 -1.98
N GLN A 131 12.11 -21.85 -1.96
CA GLN A 131 13.36 -21.08 -1.91
C GLN A 131 13.46 -20.08 -0.74
N THR A 132 13.11 -20.49 0.47
CA THR A 132 13.06 -19.65 1.67
C THR A 132 14.36 -18.84 1.89
N ASN A 133 15.53 -19.46 1.81
CA ASN A 133 16.81 -18.79 2.00
C ASN A 133 17.05 -17.68 0.95
N HIS A 134 16.73 -17.96 -0.32
CA HIS A 134 16.85 -16.97 -1.39
C HIS A 134 15.89 -15.81 -1.16
N TRP A 135 14.67 -16.09 -0.69
CA TRP A 135 13.69 -15.07 -0.38
C TRP A 135 14.21 -14.08 0.67
N PHE A 136 14.78 -14.55 1.78
CA PHE A 136 15.32 -13.68 2.83
C PHE A 136 16.57 -12.91 2.40
N GLN A 137 17.33 -13.41 1.45
CA GLN A 137 18.53 -12.73 0.92
C GLN A 137 18.20 -11.63 -0.09
N THR A 138 17.12 -11.75 -0.85
CA THR A 138 16.83 -10.87 -1.98
C THR A 138 15.43 -10.27 -1.95
N GLU A 139 14.41 -11.09 -1.75
CA GLU A 139 13.02 -10.64 -1.89
C GLU A 139 12.53 -9.87 -0.66
N ALA A 140 12.98 -10.18 0.54
CA ALA A 140 12.61 -9.46 1.76
C ALA A 140 12.97 -7.96 1.67
N GLU A 141 14.18 -7.65 1.18
CA GLU A 141 14.62 -6.27 1.01
C GLU A 141 13.84 -5.56 -0.11
N ARG A 142 13.55 -6.28 -1.18
CA ARG A 142 12.73 -5.77 -2.28
C ARG A 142 11.31 -5.46 -1.80
N LEU A 143 10.68 -6.36 -1.05
CA LEU A 143 9.38 -6.16 -0.44
C LEU A 143 9.38 -4.96 0.50
N SER A 144 10.41 -4.83 1.33
CA SER A 144 10.58 -3.68 2.22
C SER A 144 10.61 -2.35 1.46
N ARG A 145 11.30 -2.29 0.30
CA ARG A 145 11.32 -1.11 -0.57
C ARG A 145 9.98 -0.87 -1.25
N ASP A 146 9.33 -1.92 -1.75
CA ASP A 146 8.02 -1.83 -2.40
C ASP A 146 6.96 -1.29 -1.40
N LEU A 147 6.97 -1.75 -0.14
CA LEU A 147 6.10 -1.24 0.92
C LEU A 147 6.45 0.21 1.33
N SER A 148 7.73 0.60 1.32
CA SER A 148 8.11 2.01 1.54
C SER A 148 7.56 2.91 0.44
N SER A 149 7.73 2.51 -0.82
CA SER A 149 7.18 3.24 -1.96
C SER A 149 5.65 3.33 -1.90
N PHE A 150 4.98 2.25 -1.51
CA PHE A 150 3.53 2.26 -1.28
C PHE A 150 3.14 3.30 -0.22
N SER A 151 3.88 3.35 0.89
CA SER A 151 3.66 4.30 1.97
C SER A 151 3.83 5.75 1.52
N GLU A 152 4.87 6.05 0.73
CA GLU A 152 5.12 7.37 0.15
C GLU A 152 4.02 7.79 -0.83
N MET A 153 3.61 6.89 -1.72
CA MET A 153 2.49 7.14 -2.64
C MET A 153 1.16 7.39 -1.91
N THR A 154 0.93 6.71 -0.77
CA THR A 154 -0.25 6.94 0.07
C THR A 154 -0.24 8.37 0.66
N GLU A 155 0.92 8.87 1.08
CA GLU A 155 1.07 10.25 1.56
C GLU A 155 0.85 11.27 0.43
N GLU A 156 1.46 11.04 -0.73
CA GLU A 156 1.26 11.90 -1.91
C GLU A 156 -0.21 11.97 -2.31
N ARG A 157 -0.89 10.82 -2.30
CA ARG A 157 -2.31 10.73 -2.54
C ARG A 157 -3.13 11.53 -1.52
N ASN A 158 -2.81 11.39 -0.24
CA ASN A 158 -3.47 12.16 0.83
C ASN A 158 -3.29 13.67 0.63
N TYR A 159 -2.11 14.11 0.21
CA TYR A 159 -1.86 15.51 -0.12
C TYR A 159 -2.75 15.99 -1.28
N LEU A 160 -2.82 15.24 -2.38
CA LEU A 160 -3.66 15.59 -3.53
C LEU A 160 -5.15 15.67 -3.20
N LEU A 161 -5.60 14.90 -2.21
CA LEU A 161 -6.97 14.92 -1.68
C LEU A 161 -7.22 16.03 -0.66
N GLY A 162 -6.22 16.87 -0.37
CA GLY A 162 -6.34 17.95 0.61
C GLY A 162 -6.29 17.50 2.08
N LEU A 163 -5.87 16.25 2.33
CA LEU A 163 -5.76 15.71 3.69
C LEU A 163 -4.41 16.02 4.37
N GLY A 164 -3.51 16.74 3.67
CA GLY A 164 -2.18 17.14 4.15
C GLY A 164 -1.19 15.99 4.27
N TRP A 165 0.04 16.29 4.70
CA TRP A 165 1.10 15.34 4.95
C TRP A 165 1.10 14.91 6.43
N GLU A 166 1.42 13.64 6.72
CA GLU A 166 1.52 13.14 8.10
C GLU A 166 2.55 13.94 8.92
N SER A 167 3.65 14.33 8.31
CA SER A 167 4.70 15.14 8.94
C SER A 167 4.23 16.52 9.40
N GLU A 168 3.20 17.09 8.79
CA GLU A 168 2.62 18.37 9.20
C GLU A 168 1.81 18.27 10.49
N PHE A 169 1.29 17.06 10.79
CA PHE A 169 0.50 16.77 11.98
C PHE A 169 1.32 16.15 13.11
N SER A 170 2.53 15.68 12.82
CA SER A 170 3.40 14.99 13.79
C SER A 170 4.36 15.90 14.52
N TRP A 171 4.25 17.23 14.40
CA TRP A 171 5.13 18.15 15.10
C TRP A 171 4.66 18.38 16.55
N PRO A 172 5.27 17.72 17.56
CA PRO A 172 5.06 18.07 18.96
C PRO A 172 5.96 19.26 19.27
N GLY A 173 5.53 20.50 18.99
CA GLY A 173 6.44 21.62 19.26
C GLY A 173 5.97 22.99 18.82
N ARG A 174 4.66 23.22 18.68
CA ARG A 174 4.10 24.56 18.82
C ARG A 174 3.33 24.70 20.11
N GLU A 175 3.99 24.43 21.20
CA GLU A 175 3.63 25.07 22.46
C GLU A 175 4.33 26.42 22.48
N SER A 176 3.54 27.46 22.41
CA SER A 176 3.71 28.78 23.02
C SER A 176 5.00 29.56 22.70
N LEU A 177 4.89 30.56 21.86
CA LEU A 177 5.42 31.87 22.15
C LEU A 177 4.29 32.93 22.03
#